data_6bb95d2bae29fdee24e5dd0e48060d04
#
_entry.id   6bb95d2bae29fdee24e5dd0e48060d04
#
_cell.length_a   1.000
_cell.length_b   1.000
_cell.length_c   1.000
_cell.angle_alpha   90.00
_cell.angle_beta   90.00
_cell.angle_gamma   90.00
#
_symmetry.space_group_name_H-M   'P 1'
#
loop_
_entity.id
_entity.type
_entity.pdbx_description
1 polymer ?
#
loop_
_entity_poly.entity_id
_entity_poly.type
_entity_poly.pdbx_seq_one_letter_code
_entity_poly.pdbx_strand_id
1 'polypeptide(L)'
;MGAVFFSTTATTILSAVIIILINKFDGIRNGRDYSYSAVTNNQNENRKEIETLDVTLIKEKNKEKRYKERKIDQRKKKKIIFGITSLSIGGAERVLVDIVKELQSVYDITVFTIYGNGEFEKELKGTNVKLKTIFKNQRESYGFIAKKVITLIYRMFSNIIYELHVKNIYDIEVAFLEGPITRLFANNSNANKIAWVHTNMSLYYETTRYSNQKKKIDEKIYNKYNDIIFVSKDSKDNFIKTFPNNKIRKRVIYNFVDQRRIERKSRELEPYGIEPNIPSIVVVARLTKAKGLDRLIEVHRRLIKDRIIHNIYIIGDGEERKTLEEKIKEYGLKKSFILLGKRENPYPYILKAKYFGLFSYAEGYRTCTRRS
;
A
#
# COMPACT_ATOMS: atom_id res chain seq x y z
N MET A 1 -16.65 25.34 -4.37
CA MET A 1 -17.25 24.34 -3.48
C MET A 1 -17.86 23.25 -4.36
N GLY A 2 -17.21 22.13 -4.50
CA GLY A 2 -17.72 20.95 -5.20
C GLY A 2 -17.26 19.71 -4.44
N ALA A 3 -18.07 19.25 -3.51
CA ALA A 3 -17.86 17.99 -2.83
C ALA A 3 -18.19 16.87 -3.81
N VAL A 4 -17.19 16.19 -4.30
CA VAL A 4 -17.36 14.97 -5.11
C VAL A 4 -17.64 13.83 -4.15
N PHE A 5 -18.89 13.38 -4.11
CA PHE A 5 -19.34 12.17 -3.39
C PHE A 5 -18.76 10.91 -4.05
N PHE A 6 -17.71 10.35 -3.48
CA PHE A 6 -17.25 8.99 -3.74
C PHE A 6 -17.19 8.21 -2.43
N SER A 7 -18.34 7.82 -1.85
CA SER A 7 -18.26 7.32 -0.49
C SER A 7 -18.58 5.84 -0.27
N THR A 8 -19.19 5.12 -1.17
CA THR A 8 -19.59 3.73 -0.89
C THR A 8 -19.23 2.74 -1.99
N THR A 9 -18.98 3.22 -3.19
CA THR A 9 -18.71 2.37 -4.34
C THR A 9 -17.29 1.80 -4.37
N ALA A 10 -16.28 2.51 -3.83
CA ALA A 10 -14.89 2.04 -3.86
C ALA A 10 -14.64 0.87 -2.90
N THR A 11 -15.21 0.88 -1.70
CA THR A 11 -15.13 -0.23 -0.73
C THR A 11 -15.85 -1.46 -1.27
N THR A 12 -17.02 -1.25 -1.85
CA THR A 12 -17.83 -2.32 -2.47
C THR A 12 -17.15 -2.88 -3.72
N ILE A 13 -16.47 -2.02 -4.52
CA ILE A 13 -15.75 -2.45 -5.73
C ILE A 13 -14.49 -3.24 -5.36
N LEU A 14 -13.72 -2.84 -4.35
CA LEU A 14 -12.54 -3.59 -3.94
C LEU A 14 -12.91 -4.93 -3.30
N SER A 15 -13.91 -4.95 -2.44
CA SER A 15 -14.49 -6.19 -1.90
C SER A 15 -15.07 -7.05 -3.02
N ALA A 16 -15.76 -6.46 -4.00
CA ALA A 16 -16.28 -7.15 -5.18
C ALA A 16 -15.16 -7.66 -6.10
N VAL A 17 -14.08 -6.93 -6.31
CA VAL A 17 -12.94 -7.36 -7.15
C VAL A 17 -12.17 -8.49 -6.47
N ILE A 18 -11.96 -8.44 -5.17
CA ILE A 18 -11.35 -9.54 -4.42
C ILE A 18 -12.30 -10.74 -4.36
N ILE A 19 -13.61 -10.52 -4.20
CA ILE A 19 -14.65 -11.55 -4.28
C ILE A 19 -14.74 -12.13 -5.69
N ILE A 20 -14.63 -11.34 -6.75
CA ILE A 20 -14.61 -11.80 -8.14
C ILE A 20 -13.34 -12.61 -8.43
N LEU A 21 -12.19 -12.20 -7.89
CA LEU A 21 -10.95 -12.97 -7.95
C LEU A 21 -11.12 -14.34 -7.28
N ILE A 22 -11.82 -14.39 -6.15
CA ILE A 22 -12.04 -15.61 -5.38
C ILE A 22 -13.17 -16.46 -5.98
N ASN A 23 -14.27 -15.86 -6.44
CA ASN A 23 -15.44 -16.57 -6.99
C ASN A 23 -15.25 -17.08 -8.42
N LYS A 24 -14.36 -16.46 -9.22
CA LYS A 24 -14.00 -16.96 -10.56
C LYS A 24 -13.24 -18.30 -10.50
N PHE A 25 -12.72 -18.68 -9.34
CA PHE A 25 -12.10 -19.98 -9.11
C PHE A 25 -13.11 -21.08 -8.74
N ASP A 26 -14.35 -20.73 -8.38
CA ASP A 26 -15.38 -21.71 -7.99
C ASP A 26 -16.27 -22.15 -9.18
N GLY A 27 -15.85 -21.90 -10.44
CA GLY A 27 -16.49 -22.54 -11.62
C GLY A 27 -17.87 -22.00 -12.02
N ILE A 28 -18.28 -20.81 -11.59
CA ILE A 28 -19.54 -20.20 -12.02
C ILE A 28 -19.24 -19.17 -13.13
N ARG A 29 -19.41 -19.61 -14.38
CA ARG A 29 -19.54 -18.73 -15.56
C ARG A 29 -20.81 -17.91 -15.44
N ASN A 30 -20.73 -16.60 -15.36
CA ASN A 30 -21.67 -15.68 -16.00
C ASN A 30 -20.98 -14.33 -16.18
N GLY A 31 -20.65 -14.03 -17.43
CA GLY A 31 -20.03 -12.78 -17.85
C GLY A 31 -21.03 -11.63 -17.84
N ARG A 32 -20.62 -10.49 -17.37
CA ARG A 32 -21.06 -9.17 -17.86
C ARG A 32 -19.88 -8.22 -17.80
N ASP A 33 -19.49 -7.77 -18.97
CA ASP A 33 -18.53 -6.70 -19.14
C ASP A 33 -19.20 -5.37 -18.73
N TYR A 34 -18.55 -4.63 -17.82
CA TYR A 34 -18.92 -3.25 -17.56
C TYR A 34 -17.94 -2.31 -18.23
N SER A 35 -18.39 -1.70 -19.34
CA SER A 35 -17.72 -0.58 -19.97
C SER A 35 -18.05 0.71 -19.20
N TYR A 36 -17.03 1.51 -18.89
CA TYR A 36 -17.20 2.86 -18.37
C TYR A 36 -17.51 3.82 -19.52
N SER A 37 -18.71 4.40 -19.53
CA SER A 37 -19.01 5.61 -20.28
C SER A 37 -19.13 6.79 -19.31
N ALA A 38 -18.44 7.88 -19.64
CA ALA A 38 -18.54 9.13 -18.93
C ALA A 38 -19.91 9.77 -19.16
N VAL A 39 -20.56 10.22 -18.10
CA VAL A 39 -21.78 11.02 -18.19
C VAL A 39 -21.45 12.44 -17.75
N THR A 40 -21.54 13.37 -18.69
CA THR A 40 -21.50 14.81 -18.47
C THR A 40 -22.90 15.33 -18.16
N ASN A 41 -22.97 16.21 -17.19
CA ASN A 41 -24.00 17.13 -16.73
C ASN A 41 -25.28 17.31 -17.55
N ASN A 42 -26.41 17.17 -16.88
CA ASN A 42 -27.52 18.13 -16.96
C ASN A 42 -28.20 18.26 -15.58
N GLN A 43 -28.12 19.44 -14.99
CA GLN A 43 -28.80 19.80 -13.75
C GLN A 43 -30.12 20.45 -14.10
N ASN A 44 -31.21 20.06 -13.42
CA ASN A 44 -32.31 20.90 -12.92
C ASN A 44 -33.76 20.40 -13.06
N GLU A 45 -34.06 19.12 -13.29
CA GLU A 45 -35.49 18.75 -13.31
C GLU A 45 -35.95 17.58 -12.42
N ASN A 46 -35.11 16.94 -11.61
CA ASN A 46 -35.54 15.69 -10.93
C ASN A 46 -35.22 15.58 -9.42
N ARG A 47 -35.43 16.66 -8.64
CA ARG A 47 -35.17 16.58 -7.17
C ARG A 47 -36.12 15.67 -6.41
N LYS A 48 -37.41 15.52 -6.82
CA LYS A 48 -38.39 14.69 -6.13
C LYS A 48 -38.33 13.21 -6.54
N GLU A 49 -37.97 12.90 -7.78
CA GLU A 49 -37.76 11.50 -8.22
C GLU A 49 -36.48 10.89 -7.65
N ILE A 50 -35.44 11.71 -7.48
CA ILE A 50 -34.16 11.28 -6.93
C ILE A 50 -34.26 10.84 -5.46
N GLU A 51 -35.03 11.56 -4.62
CA GLU A 51 -35.22 11.18 -3.20
C GLU A 51 -35.97 9.84 -3.03
N THR A 52 -36.99 9.55 -3.86
CA THR A 52 -37.72 8.27 -3.83
C THR A 52 -36.87 7.13 -4.43
N LEU A 53 -36.09 7.37 -5.45
CA LEU A 53 -35.19 6.39 -6.03
C LEU A 53 -34.05 6.02 -5.07
N ASP A 54 -33.47 7.01 -4.38
CA ASP A 54 -32.42 6.78 -3.38
C ASP A 54 -32.88 5.92 -2.19
N VAL A 55 -34.10 6.16 -1.67
CA VAL A 55 -34.67 5.36 -0.56
C VAL A 55 -34.92 3.91 -1.00
N THR A 56 -35.37 3.71 -2.23
CA THR A 56 -35.60 2.36 -2.78
C THR A 56 -34.31 1.62 -3.03
N LEU A 57 -33.33 2.28 -3.63
CA LEU A 57 -31.97 1.73 -3.84
C LEU A 57 -31.25 1.41 -2.53
N ILE A 58 -31.42 2.24 -1.49
CA ILE A 58 -30.86 1.98 -0.16
C ILE A 58 -31.56 0.77 0.50
N LYS A 59 -32.87 0.63 0.34
CA LYS A 59 -33.63 -0.53 0.85
C LYS A 59 -33.23 -1.82 0.11
N GLU A 60 -33.06 -1.79 -1.20
CA GLU A 60 -32.59 -2.94 -1.98
C GLU A 60 -31.15 -3.31 -1.66
N LYS A 61 -30.24 -2.33 -1.58
CA LYS A 61 -28.84 -2.56 -1.14
C LYS A 61 -28.76 -3.13 0.26
N ASN A 62 -29.61 -2.66 1.19
CA ASN A 62 -29.68 -3.20 2.55
C ASN A 62 -30.29 -4.61 2.59
N LYS A 63 -31.26 -4.91 1.72
CA LYS A 63 -31.84 -6.26 1.54
C LYS A 63 -30.78 -7.22 0.95
N GLU A 64 -30.07 -6.78 -0.06
CA GLU A 64 -28.98 -7.54 -0.71
C GLU A 64 -27.80 -7.76 0.24
N LYS A 65 -27.44 -6.74 1.04
CA LYS A 65 -26.44 -6.84 2.10
C LYS A 65 -26.84 -7.85 3.16
N ARG A 66 -28.08 -7.79 3.69
CA ARG A 66 -28.62 -8.76 4.66
C ARG A 66 -28.74 -10.17 4.08
N TYR A 67 -29.07 -10.31 2.79
CA TYR A 67 -29.14 -11.60 2.13
C TYR A 67 -27.73 -12.20 1.95
N LYS A 68 -26.73 -11.38 1.61
CA LYS A 68 -25.32 -11.78 1.54
C LYS A 68 -24.79 -12.13 2.94
N GLU A 69 -25.08 -11.33 3.95
CA GLU A 69 -24.69 -11.59 5.34
C GLU A 69 -25.29 -12.91 5.85
N ARG A 70 -26.59 -13.20 5.60
CA ARG A 70 -27.23 -14.48 5.97
C ARG A 70 -26.65 -15.70 5.23
N LYS A 71 -26.25 -15.55 3.96
CA LYS A 71 -25.59 -16.63 3.21
C LYS A 71 -24.15 -16.86 3.63
N ILE A 72 -23.43 -15.82 4.07
CA ILE A 72 -22.05 -15.91 4.55
C ILE A 72 -21.99 -16.60 5.91
N ASP A 73 -22.98 -16.38 6.78
CA ASP A 73 -23.04 -16.97 8.14
C ASP A 73 -23.21 -18.51 8.12
N GLN A 74 -23.67 -19.09 7.01
CA GLN A 74 -23.84 -20.52 6.84
C GLN A 74 -22.65 -21.23 6.16
N ARG A 75 -21.60 -20.52 5.66
CA ARG A 75 -20.43 -21.10 5.00
C ARG A 75 -19.19 -20.95 5.86
N LYS A 76 -18.43 -22.02 6.02
CA LYS A 76 -17.10 -21.98 6.62
C LYS A 76 -16.25 -20.91 5.88
N LYS A 77 -15.86 -19.85 6.60
CA LYS A 77 -15.06 -18.75 6.02
C LYS A 77 -13.81 -19.31 5.39
N LYS A 78 -13.49 -18.88 4.15
CA LYS A 78 -12.21 -19.19 3.51
C LYS A 78 -11.06 -18.57 4.30
N LYS A 79 -9.98 -19.31 4.43
CA LYS A 79 -8.77 -18.92 5.15
C LYS A 79 -7.80 -18.25 4.20
N ILE A 80 -7.42 -17.03 4.50
CA ILE A 80 -6.48 -16.25 3.69
C ILE A 80 -5.27 -15.88 4.54
N ILE A 81 -4.08 -16.09 4.01
CA ILE A 81 -2.84 -15.58 4.61
C ILE A 81 -2.23 -14.48 3.72
N PHE A 82 -1.95 -13.35 4.34
CA PHE A 82 -1.19 -12.26 3.72
C PHE A 82 0.21 -12.23 4.32
N GLY A 83 1.22 -12.47 3.49
CA GLY A 83 2.62 -12.36 3.89
C GLY A 83 3.18 -10.98 3.56
N ILE A 84 3.86 -10.37 4.54
CA ILE A 84 4.60 -9.12 4.39
C ILE A 84 5.89 -9.17 5.23
N THR A 85 6.87 -8.33 4.93
CA THR A 85 8.14 -8.35 5.65
C THR A 85 8.00 -7.90 7.11
N SER A 86 7.26 -6.82 7.36
CA SER A 86 6.93 -6.29 8.69
C SER A 86 5.68 -5.41 8.56
N LEU A 87 5.11 -4.98 9.68
CA LEU A 87 4.04 -3.97 9.73
C LEU A 87 4.57 -2.62 10.25
N SER A 88 5.78 -2.25 9.87
CA SER A 88 6.35 -0.94 10.15
C SER A 88 5.67 0.16 9.33
N ILE A 89 5.92 1.45 9.67
CA ILE A 89 5.34 2.57 8.92
C ILE A 89 5.82 2.58 7.48
N GLY A 90 4.89 2.30 6.55
CA GLY A 90 5.12 2.25 5.12
C GLY A 90 3.81 2.24 4.33
N GLY A 91 3.91 2.49 3.01
CA GLY A 91 2.73 2.60 2.15
C GLY A 91 2.03 1.27 1.90
N ALA A 92 2.78 0.21 1.60
CA ALA A 92 2.23 -1.12 1.37
C ALA A 92 1.66 -1.72 2.67
N GLU A 93 2.37 -1.53 3.78
CA GLU A 93 1.97 -1.96 5.11
C GLU A 93 0.64 -1.31 5.52
N ARG A 94 0.49 0.01 5.26
CA ARG A 94 -0.76 0.72 5.53
C ARG A 94 -1.91 0.15 4.69
N VAL A 95 -1.69 -0.08 3.40
CA VAL A 95 -2.69 -0.66 2.51
C VAL A 95 -3.09 -2.05 2.97
N LEU A 96 -2.15 -2.89 3.40
CA LEU A 96 -2.45 -4.22 3.92
C LEU A 96 -3.36 -4.15 5.14
N VAL A 97 -3.01 -3.31 6.13
CA VAL A 97 -3.81 -3.16 7.34
C VAL A 97 -5.23 -2.70 7.03
N ASP A 98 -5.38 -1.73 6.12
CA ASP A 98 -6.71 -1.26 5.71
C ASP A 98 -7.51 -2.40 5.02
N ILE A 99 -6.88 -3.17 4.12
CA ILE A 99 -7.52 -4.30 3.43
C ILE A 99 -7.95 -5.40 4.40
N VAL A 100 -7.08 -5.84 5.31
CA VAL A 100 -7.41 -6.97 6.20
C VAL A 100 -8.48 -6.60 7.23
N LYS A 101 -8.55 -5.34 7.64
CA LYS A 101 -9.61 -4.82 8.51
C LYS A 101 -10.98 -4.84 7.82
N GLU A 102 -11.04 -4.57 6.53
CA GLU A 102 -12.28 -4.67 5.76
C GLU A 102 -12.68 -6.13 5.50
N LEU A 103 -11.73 -6.99 5.17
CA LEU A 103 -12.01 -8.37 4.77
C LEU A 103 -12.30 -9.33 5.92
N GLN A 104 -11.89 -9.01 7.17
CA GLN A 104 -12.05 -9.89 8.33
C GLN A 104 -13.51 -10.29 8.65
N SER A 105 -14.49 -9.49 8.22
CA SER A 105 -15.90 -9.81 8.38
C SER A 105 -16.32 -11.02 7.55
N VAL A 106 -15.69 -11.22 6.40
CA VAL A 106 -16.04 -12.23 5.38
C VAL A 106 -15.11 -13.43 5.39
N TYR A 107 -13.82 -13.23 5.73
CA TYR A 107 -12.75 -14.24 5.66
C TYR A 107 -12.08 -14.48 7.02
N ASP A 108 -11.51 -15.68 7.20
CA ASP A 108 -10.57 -15.97 8.31
C ASP A 108 -9.17 -15.54 7.85
N ILE A 109 -8.70 -14.39 8.37
CA ILE A 109 -7.49 -13.75 7.89
C ILE A 109 -6.33 -13.93 8.85
N THR A 110 -5.20 -14.31 8.30
CA THR A 110 -3.91 -14.30 8.98
C THR A 110 -2.95 -13.34 8.26
N VAL A 111 -2.30 -12.47 9.01
CA VAL A 111 -1.14 -11.71 8.53
C VAL A 111 0.13 -12.40 9.03
N PHE A 112 1.03 -12.70 8.11
CA PHE A 112 2.31 -13.32 8.38
C PHE A 112 3.43 -12.31 8.17
N THR A 113 4.26 -12.09 9.18
CA THR A 113 5.40 -11.19 9.11
C THR A 113 6.72 -11.92 9.38
N ILE A 114 7.79 -11.51 8.70
CA ILE A 114 9.14 -11.98 9.00
C ILE A 114 9.62 -11.34 10.29
N TYR A 115 9.42 -10.02 10.44
CA TYR A 115 9.82 -9.22 11.60
C TYR A 115 8.60 -8.63 12.28
N GLY A 116 8.55 -8.70 13.59
CA GLY A 116 7.49 -8.18 14.42
C GLY A 116 7.76 -6.79 14.98
N ASN A 117 6.91 -6.40 15.94
CA ASN A 117 6.93 -5.09 16.59
C ASN A 117 6.82 -3.91 15.62
N GLY A 118 6.15 -4.12 14.48
CA GLY A 118 5.81 -3.03 13.57
C GLY A 118 4.73 -2.12 14.16
N GLU A 119 4.82 -0.82 13.90
CA GLU A 119 3.93 0.18 14.49
C GLU A 119 2.45 -0.06 14.16
N PHE A 120 2.15 -0.63 12.98
CA PHE A 120 0.78 -0.92 12.57
C PHE A 120 0.20 -2.21 13.19
N GLU A 121 0.99 -3.04 13.87
CA GLU A 121 0.47 -4.20 14.60
C GLU A 121 -0.53 -3.80 15.67
N LYS A 122 -0.36 -2.62 16.28
CA LYS A 122 -1.29 -2.06 17.27
C LYS A 122 -2.72 -1.93 16.71
N GLU A 123 -2.85 -1.65 15.42
CA GLU A 123 -4.14 -1.47 14.77
C GLU A 123 -4.86 -2.79 14.46
N LEU A 124 -4.18 -3.92 14.54
CA LEU A 124 -4.77 -5.24 14.42
C LEU A 124 -5.21 -5.81 15.77
N LYS A 125 -4.77 -5.21 16.90
CA LYS A 125 -5.24 -5.59 18.24
C LYS A 125 -6.73 -5.33 18.36
N GLY A 126 -7.47 -6.31 18.89
CA GLY A 126 -8.93 -6.22 19.01
C GLY A 126 -9.72 -6.49 17.71
N THR A 127 -9.03 -6.84 16.63
CA THR A 127 -9.65 -7.35 15.38
C THR A 127 -9.65 -8.88 15.36
N ASN A 128 -10.41 -9.47 14.40
CA ASN A 128 -10.40 -10.93 14.17
C ASN A 128 -9.20 -11.39 13.31
N VAL A 129 -8.27 -10.51 12.97
CA VAL A 129 -7.09 -10.82 12.16
C VAL A 129 -6.01 -11.46 13.03
N LYS A 130 -5.60 -12.67 12.66
CA LYS A 130 -4.52 -13.39 13.32
C LYS A 130 -3.17 -12.87 12.86
N LEU A 131 -2.22 -12.68 13.78
CA LEU A 131 -0.85 -12.29 13.45
C LEU A 131 0.10 -13.46 13.74
N LYS A 132 0.91 -13.83 12.76
CA LYS A 132 2.01 -14.81 12.89
C LYS A 132 3.33 -14.13 12.54
N THR A 133 4.31 -14.22 13.42
CA THR A 133 5.62 -13.55 13.27
C THR A 133 6.75 -14.53 13.53
N ILE A 134 7.80 -14.50 12.69
CA ILE A 134 8.98 -15.37 12.88
C ILE A 134 9.92 -14.75 13.91
N PHE A 135 10.39 -13.53 13.68
CA PHE A 135 11.32 -12.82 14.56
C PHE A 135 10.58 -11.72 15.28
N LYS A 136 10.57 -11.75 16.62
CA LYS A 136 9.74 -10.86 17.46
C LYS A 136 10.04 -9.37 17.28
N ASN A 137 11.29 -9.00 16.98
CA ASN A 137 11.71 -7.60 16.92
C ASN A 137 11.77 -7.08 15.48
N GLN A 138 11.73 -5.76 15.32
CA GLN A 138 11.98 -5.10 14.04
C GLN A 138 13.40 -5.39 13.55
N ARG A 139 13.59 -5.44 12.24
CA ARG A 139 14.90 -5.72 11.63
C ARG A 139 15.97 -4.72 12.09
N GLU A 140 15.61 -3.47 12.24
CA GLU A 140 16.49 -2.37 12.63
C GLU A 140 17.06 -2.55 14.03
N SER A 141 16.34 -3.22 14.93
CA SER A 141 16.77 -3.50 16.31
C SER A 141 17.91 -4.52 16.41
N TYR A 142 18.16 -5.29 15.34
CA TYR A 142 19.24 -6.26 15.34
C TYR A 142 20.56 -5.63 14.91
N GLY A 143 21.66 -6.01 15.56
CA GLY A 143 23.01 -5.64 15.16
C GLY A 143 23.40 -6.21 13.78
N PHE A 144 24.47 -5.69 13.20
CA PHE A 144 24.92 -6.06 11.85
C PHE A 144 25.15 -7.57 11.65
N ILE A 145 25.80 -8.24 12.61
CA ILE A 145 26.05 -9.68 12.57
C ILE A 145 24.74 -10.46 12.66
N ALA A 146 23.86 -10.08 13.60
CA ALA A 146 22.57 -10.71 13.78
C ALA A 146 21.70 -10.60 12.50
N LYS A 147 21.70 -9.46 11.82
CA LYS A 147 21.01 -9.29 10.52
C LYS A 147 21.51 -10.26 9.46
N LYS A 148 22.83 -10.51 9.39
CA LYS A 148 23.41 -11.50 8.46
C LYS A 148 22.98 -12.91 8.81
N VAL A 149 23.07 -13.29 10.08
CA VAL A 149 22.68 -14.61 10.59
C VAL A 149 21.19 -14.86 10.33
N ILE A 150 20.32 -13.94 10.70
CA ILE A 150 18.87 -14.02 10.44
C ILE A 150 18.58 -14.20 8.94
N THR A 151 19.25 -13.43 8.09
CA THR A 151 19.09 -13.55 6.64
C THR A 151 19.53 -14.92 6.14
N LEU A 152 20.63 -15.45 6.66
CA LEU A 152 21.14 -16.79 6.32
C LEU A 152 20.16 -17.88 6.77
N ILE A 153 19.71 -17.84 8.02
CA ILE A 153 18.72 -18.77 8.58
C ILE A 153 17.44 -18.75 7.73
N TYR A 154 16.91 -17.58 7.46
CA TYR A 154 15.72 -17.42 6.64
C TYR A 154 15.89 -18.03 5.25
N ARG A 155 17.04 -17.83 4.61
CA ARG A 155 17.34 -18.42 3.28
C ARG A 155 17.49 -19.93 3.31
N MET A 156 18.16 -20.46 4.31
CA MET A 156 18.40 -21.91 4.44
C MET A 156 17.13 -22.67 4.83
N PHE A 157 16.33 -22.10 5.72
CA PHE A 157 15.16 -22.76 6.31
C PHE A 157 13.83 -22.23 5.79
N SER A 158 13.81 -21.45 4.70
CA SER A 158 12.57 -20.91 4.12
C SER A 158 11.53 -21.98 3.80
N ASN A 159 11.95 -23.15 3.30
CA ASN A 159 11.04 -24.25 3.01
C ASN A 159 10.42 -24.80 4.30
N ILE A 160 11.22 -24.98 5.36
CA ILE A 160 10.74 -25.47 6.66
C ILE A 160 9.79 -24.44 7.29
N ILE A 161 10.13 -23.15 7.22
CA ILE A 161 9.25 -22.06 7.68
C ILE A 161 7.90 -22.10 6.95
N TYR A 162 7.94 -22.30 5.64
CA TYR A 162 6.72 -22.40 4.84
C TYR A 162 5.89 -23.64 5.21
N GLU A 163 6.52 -24.81 5.31
CA GLU A 163 5.86 -26.06 5.71
C GLU A 163 5.15 -25.94 7.07
N LEU A 164 5.82 -25.32 8.05
CA LEU A 164 5.30 -25.21 9.42
C LEU A 164 4.21 -24.14 9.59
N HIS A 165 4.26 -23.06 8.83
CA HIS A 165 3.42 -21.90 9.09
C HIS A 165 2.36 -21.61 8.02
N VAL A 166 2.54 -22.11 6.78
CA VAL A 166 1.74 -21.70 5.63
C VAL A 166 1.11 -22.89 4.91
N LYS A 167 1.89 -23.90 4.56
CA LYS A 167 1.48 -24.98 3.65
C LYS A 167 0.21 -25.70 4.09
N ASN A 168 -0.74 -25.83 3.15
CA ASN A 168 -2.00 -26.56 3.31
C ASN A 168 -2.90 -26.12 4.49
N ILE A 169 -2.64 -24.92 5.05
CA ILE A 169 -3.45 -24.34 6.13
C ILE A 169 -4.49 -23.38 5.56
N TYR A 170 -4.16 -22.72 4.46
CA TYR A 170 -4.93 -21.63 3.87
C TYR A 170 -5.45 -22.00 2.47
N ASP A 171 -6.63 -21.45 2.14
CA ASP A 171 -7.21 -21.58 0.79
C ASP A 171 -6.53 -20.62 -0.20
N ILE A 172 -6.08 -19.46 0.31
CA ILE A 172 -5.44 -18.41 -0.49
C ILE A 172 -4.19 -17.91 0.23
N GLU A 173 -3.10 -17.85 -0.52
CA GLU A 173 -1.82 -17.35 -0.06
C GLU A 173 -1.44 -16.11 -0.86
N VAL A 174 -1.31 -14.97 -0.19
CA VAL A 174 -0.98 -13.68 -0.80
C VAL A 174 0.39 -13.20 -0.35
N ALA A 175 1.35 -13.21 -1.25
CA ALA A 175 2.63 -12.51 -1.04
C ALA A 175 2.43 -11.03 -1.30
N PHE A 176 2.22 -10.25 -0.23
CA PHE A 176 1.81 -8.84 -0.31
C PHE A 176 3.00 -7.87 -0.46
N LEU A 177 4.19 -8.37 -0.71
CA LEU A 177 5.38 -7.56 -0.97
C LEU A 177 6.41 -8.37 -1.77
N GLU A 178 7.22 -7.68 -2.55
CA GLU A 178 8.31 -8.27 -3.34
C GLU A 178 9.44 -8.81 -2.44
N GLY A 179 10.24 -9.71 -3.00
CA GLY A 179 11.48 -10.18 -2.39
C GLY A 179 11.31 -11.38 -1.46
N PRO A 180 11.67 -11.31 -0.16
CA PRO A 180 11.69 -12.47 0.72
C PRO A 180 10.34 -13.18 0.84
N ILE A 181 9.24 -12.45 0.98
CA ILE A 181 7.90 -13.00 1.10
C ILE A 181 7.45 -13.68 -0.20
N THR A 182 7.69 -13.04 -1.34
CA THR A 182 7.37 -13.63 -2.65
C THR A 182 8.13 -14.95 -2.85
N ARG A 183 9.40 -15.04 -2.41
CA ARG A 183 10.17 -16.27 -2.49
C ARG A 183 9.66 -17.34 -1.54
N LEU A 184 9.28 -16.97 -0.31
CA LEU A 184 8.74 -17.90 0.67
C LEU A 184 7.43 -18.53 0.19
N PHE A 185 6.49 -17.70 -0.32
CA PHE A 185 5.17 -18.16 -0.74
C PHE A 185 5.16 -18.83 -2.12
N ALA A 186 6.28 -18.84 -2.83
CA ALA A 186 6.45 -19.58 -4.08
C ALA A 186 6.68 -21.10 -3.88
N ASN A 187 6.69 -21.60 -2.64
CA ASN A 187 6.75 -23.04 -2.35
C ASN A 187 5.43 -23.73 -2.72
N ASN A 188 5.49 -25.04 -2.96
CA ASN A 188 4.33 -25.78 -3.46
C ASN A 188 3.27 -26.00 -2.37
N SER A 189 2.02 -25.68 -2.69
CA SER A 189 0.82 -26.00 -1.90
C SER A 189 -0.39 -26.14 -2.80
N ASN A 190 -1.51 -26.56 -2.24
CA ASN A 190 -2.81 -26.63 -2.94
C ASN A 190 -3.57 -25.31 -2.91
N ALA A 191 -3.02 -24.27 -2.25
CA ALA A 191 -3.64 -22.97 -2.14
C ALA A 191 -3.57 -22.18 -3.46
N ASN A 192 -4.53 -21.28 -3.64
CA ASN A 192 -4.45 -20.29 -4.70
C ASN A 192 -3.44 -19.18 -4.32
N LYS A 193 -2.41 -19.02 -5.13
CA LYS A 193 -1.26 -18.15 -4.85
C LYS A 193 -1.32 -16.85 -5.62
N ILE A 194 -1.21 -15.76 -4.91
CA ILE A 194 -1.24 -14.40 -5.44
C ILE A 194 0.05 -13.67 -5.04
N ALA A 195 0.77 -13.13 -6.03
CA ALA A 195 1.84 -12.18 -5.77
C ALA A 195 1.31 -10.76 -5.97
N TRP A 196 1.56 -9.88 -5.00
CA TRP A 196 1.15 -8.47 -5.07
C TRP A 196 2.38 -7.57 -5.17
N VAL A 197 2.51 -6.85 -6.28
CA VAL A 197 3.68 -6.06 -6.63
C VAL A 197 3.39 -4.57 -6.40
N HIS A 198 4.13 -3.97 -5.48
CA HIS A 198 3.98 -2.56 -5.06
C HIS A 198 5.02 -1.63 -5.67
N THR A 199 6.08 -2.19 -6.27
CA THR A 199 7.27 -1.45 -6.71
C THR A 199 7.41 -1.47 -8.22
N ASN A 200 8.19 -0.52 -8.75
CA ASN A 200 8.68 -0.58 -10.11
C ASN A 200 9.86 -1.59 -10.16
N MET A 201 9.63 -2.74 -10.82
CA MET A 201 10.62 -3.83 -10.83
C MET A 201 11.88 -3.48 -11.60
N SER A 202 11.84 -2.65 -12.64
CA SER A 202 13.06 -2.20 -13.34
C SER A 202 13.97 -1.46 -12.36
N LEU A 203 13.42 -0.47 -11.67
CA LEU A 203 14.17 0.32 -10.69
C LEU A 203 14.63 -0.52 -9.49
N TYR A 204 13.82 -1.50 -9.06
CA TYR A 204 14.20 -2.42 -7.99
C TYR A 204 15.51 -3.17 -8.29
N TYR A 205 15.73 -3.57 -9.55
CA TYR A 205 16.97 -4.24 -9.95
C TYR A 205 18.12 -3.27 -10.26
N GLU A 206 17.84 -2.04 -10.67
CA GLU A 206 18.85 -1.00 -10.89
C GLU A 206 19.45 -0.50 -9.57
N THR A 207 18.61 -0.31 -8.54
CA THR A 207 19.03 0.23 -7.24
C THR A 207 19.60 -0.82 -6.29
N THR A 208 19.36 -2.10 -6.54
CA THR A 208 19.92 -3.19 -5.76
C THR A 208 21.08 -3.80 -6.53
N ARG A 209 22.19 -4.14 -5.86
CA ARG A 209 23.32 -4.87 -6.46
C ARG A 209 22.91 -6.28 -6.93
N TYR A 210 21.77 -6.39 -7.62
CA TYR A 210 21.25 -7.65 -8.09
C TYR A 210 21.76 -7.97 -9.49
N SER A 211 22.45 -9.11 -9.60
CA SER A 211 22.92 -9.65 -10.87
C SER A 211 21.75 -10.09 -11.77
N ASN A 212 21.99 -10.16 -13.08
CA ASN A 212 21.06 -10.74 -14.05
C ASN A 212 20.61 -12.17 -13.68
N GLN A 213 21.43 -12.94 -12.96
CA GLN A 213 21.07 -14.26 -12.45
C GLN A 213 19.93 -14.20 -11.44
N LYS A 214 19.94 -13.25 -10.50
CA LYS A 214 18.82 -13.08 -9.55
C LYS A 214 17.53 -12.69 -10.23
N LYS A 215 17.60 -11.86 -11.26
CA LYS A 215 16.44 -11.49 -12.08
C LYS A 215 15.79 -12.72 -12.72
N LYS A 216 16.60 -13.61 -13.32
CA LYS A 216 16.12 -14.87 -13.89
C LYS A 216 15.51 -15.82 -12.84
N ILE A 217 16.08 -15.85 -11.62
CA ILE A 217 15.52 -16.62 -10.51
C ILE A 217 14.17 -16.06 -10.08
N ASP A 218 14.05 -14.76 -9.92
CA ASP A 218 12.81 -14.11 -9.51
C ASP A 218 11.70 -14.28 -10.58
N GLU A 219 12.04 -14.25 -11.88
CA GLU A 219 11.08 -14.57 -12.94
C GLU A 219 10.51 -16.00 -12.80
N LYS A 220 11.38 -16.99 -12.53
CA LYS A 220 10.94 -18.37 -12.24
C LYS A 220 10.06 -18.46 -10.99
N ILE A 221 10.34 -17.63 -9.98
CA ILE A 221 9.55 -17.57 -8.74
C ILE A 221 8.16 -17.00 -9.03
N TYR A 222 8.04 -15.90 -9.78
CA TYR A 222 6.74 -15.35 -10.16
C TYR A 222 5.92 -16.30 -11.03
N ASN A 223 6.54 -17.18 -11.81
CA ASN A 223 5.85 -18.21 -12.59
C ASN A 223 5.19 -19.33 -11.74
N LYS A 224 5.45 -19.36 -10.42
CA LYS A 224 4.82 -20.31 -9.48
C LYS A 224 3.51 -19.77 -8.87
N TYR A 225 3.11 -18.56 -9.21
CA TYR A 225 1.87 -17.96 -8.76
C TYR A 225 0.72 -18.20 -9.74
N ASN A 226 -0.52 -18.14 -9.25
CA ASN A 226 -1.70 -18.23 -10.09
C ASN A 226 -2.06 -16.86 -10.70
N ASP A 227 -1.87 -15.79 -9.92
CA ASP A 227 -2.10 -14.41 -10.33
C ASP A 227 -1.00 -13.49 -9.82
N ILE A 228 -0.73 -12.42 -10.59
CA ILE A 228 0.12 -11.31 -10.16
C ILE A 228 -0.71 -10.03 -10.20
N ILE A 229 -0.81 -9.37 -9.05
CA ILE A 229 -1.53 -8.10 -8.88
C ILE A 229 -0.53 -6.95 -8.84
N PHE A 230 -0.85 -5.88 -9.53
CA PHE A 230 -0.05 -4.65 -9.59
C PHE A 230 -0.87 -3.48 -9.08
N VAL A 231 -0.22 -2.58 -8.36
CA VAL A 231 -0.87 -1.39 -7.79
C VAL A 231 -1.11 -0.27 -8.81
N SER A 232 -0.51 -0.36 -10.01
CA SER A 232 -0.70 0.59 -11.11
C SER A 232 -0.43 -0.05 -12.47
N LYS A 233 -0.87 0.61 -13.55
CA LYS A 233 -0.52 0.21 -14.93
C LYS A 233 0.98 0.29 -15.13
N ASP A 234 1.62 1.37 -14.68
CA ASP A 234 3.07 1.55 -14.81
C ASP A 234 3.86 0.41 -14.14
N SER A 235 3.44 -0.01 -12.93
CA SER A 235 4.07 -1.14 -12.25
C SER A 235 3.92 -2.43 -13.04
N LYS A 236 2.73 -2.69 -13.63
CA LYS A 236 2.48 -3.83 -14.50
C LYS A 236 3.34 -3.80 -15.76
N ASP A 237 3.39 -2.67 -16.45
CA ASP A 237 4.13 -2.52 -17.71
C ASP A 237 5.63 -2.67 -17.49
N ASN A 238 6.15 -2.09 -16.40
CA ASN A 238 7.54 -2.29 -15.99
C ASN A 238 7.86 -3.74 -15.62
N PHE A 239 6.92 -4.45 -14.98
CA PHE A 239 7.08 -5.86 -14.67
C PHE A 239 7.17 -6.70 -15.97
N ILE A 240 6.32 -6.44 -16.95
CA ILE A 240 6.32 -7.15 -18.23
C ILE A 240 7.65 -6.92 -18.97
N LYS A 241 8.16 -5.68 -19.00
CA LYS A 241 9.47 -5.36 -19.57
C LYS A 241 10.62 -6.06 -18.82
N THR A 242 10.49 -6.18 -17.50
CA THR A 242 11.53 -6.78 -16.64
C THR A 242 11.54 -8.31 -16.78
N PHE A 243 10.36 -8.94 -16.89
CA PHE A 243 10.15 -10.38 -16.95
C PHE A 243 9.34 -10.77 -18.21
N PRO A 244 9.95 -10.72 -19.39
CA PRO A 244 9.22 -10.95 -20.65
C PRO A 244 8.70 -12.39 -20.81
N ASN A 245 9.34 -13.37 -20.16
CA ASN A 245 8.96 -14.78 -20.22
C ASN A 245 7.94 -15.18 -19.13
N ASN A 246 7.49 -14.23 -18.30
CA ASN A 246 6.46 -14.54 -17.30
C ASN A 246 5.08 -14.63 -17.96
N LYS A 247 4.47 -15.84 -17.90
CA LYS A 247 3.19 -16.17 -18.54
C LYS A 247 1.98 -16.03 -17.59
N ILE A 248 2.20 -15.73 -16.33
CA ILE A 248 1.15 -15.66 -15.31
C ILE A 248 0.21 -14.49 -15.58
N ARG A 249 -1.07 -14.68 -15.30
CA ARG A 249 -2.11 -13.64 -15.43
C ARG A 249 -1.78 -12.43 -14.58
N LYS A 250 -1.84 -11.24 -15.20
CA LYS A 250 -1.46 -9.96 -14.62
C LYS A 250 -2.67 -9.04 -14.51
N ARG A 251 -2.96 -8.56 -13.31
CA ARG A 251 -4.09 -7.67 -13.04
C ARG A 251 -3.62 -6.38 -12.38
N VAL A 252 -4.32 -5.29 -12.61
CA VAL A 252 -4.11 -4.02 -11.90
C VAL A 252 -5.24 -3.86 -10.90
N ILE A 253 -4.88 -3.70 -9.62
CA ILE A 253 -5.78 -3.35 -8.53
C ILE A 253 -5.14 -2.18 -7.79
N TYR A 254 -5.76 -1.00 -7.91
CA TYR A 254 -5.28 0.19 -7.23
C TYR A 254 -5.43 0.06 -5.72
N ASN A 255 -4.49 0.67 -4.99
CA ASN A 255 -4.51 0.64 -3.54
C ASN A 255 -5.79 1.24 -2.97
N PHE A 256 -6.34 0.56 -1.97
CA PHE A 256 -7.45 1.04 -1.18
C PHE A 256 -7.02 2.23 -0.32
N VAL A 257 -7.90 3.22 -0.23
CA VAL A 257 -7.70 4.41 0.60
C VAL A 257 -8.94 4.62 1.46
N ASP A 258 -8.78 4.53 2.77
CA ASP A 258 -9.85 4.85 3.73
C ASP A 258 -9.96 6.36 3.91
N GLN A 259 -10.83 6.98 3.10
CA GLN A 259 -11.07 8.41 3.10
C GLN A 259 -11.59 8.93 4.45
N ARG A 260 -12.52 8.20 5.11
CA ARG A 260 -13.09 8.61 6.40
C ARG A 260 -12.01 8.68 7.50
N ARG A 261 -11.10 7.72 7.50
CA ARG A 261 -9.96 7.73 8.41
C ARG A 261 -9.03 8.91 8.15
N ILE A 262 -8.75 9.21 6.88
CA ILE A 262 -7.90 10.35 6.51
C ILE A 262 -8.54 11.66 6.96
N GLU A 263 -9.82 11.88 6.67
CA GLU A 263 -10.56 13.07 7.09
C GLU A 263 -10.57 13.25 8.61
N ARG A 264 -10.83 12.17 9.36
CA ARG A 264 -10.75 12.22 10.82
C ARG A 264 -9.36 12.57 11.31
N LYS A 265 -8.34 11.86 10.79
CA LYS A 265 -6.95 12.05 11.19
C LYS A 265 -6.39 13.42 10.78
N SER A 266 -6.86 14.02 9.72
CA SER A 266 -6.43 15.36 9.30
C SER A 266 -6.90 16.48 10.24
N ARG A 267 -7.95 16.22 11.03
CA ARG A 267 -8.49 17.16 12.02
C ARG A 267 -7.90 16.99 13.42
N GLU A 268 -7.07 15.97 13.63
CA GLU A 268 -6.33 15.82 14.89
C GLU A 268 -5.32 16.96 15.05
N LEU A 269 -5.20 17.52 16.27
CA LEU A 269 -4.28 18.60 16.54
C LEU A 269 -2.84 18.09 16.51
N GLU A 270 -2.00 18.75 15.74
CA GLU A 270 -0.56 18.56 15.76
C GLU A 270 0.12 19.74 16.45
N PRO A 271 1.05 19.48 17.39
CA PRO A 271 1.61 20.53 18.24
C PRO A 271 2.55 21.50 17.50
N TYR A 272 3.11 21.10 16.36
CA TYR A 272 4.07 21.95 15.65
C TYR A 272 3.54 22.32 14.27
N GLY A 273 3.26 23.61 14.12
CA GLY A 273 2.57 24.17 12.96
C GLY A 273 3.47 24.45 11.78
N ILE A 274 2.88 24.32 10.64
CA ILE A 274 3.27 25.00 9.42
C ILE A 274 2.95 26.49 9.61
N GLU A 275 3.88 27.37 9.29
CA GLU A 275 3.67 28.80 9.35
C GLU A 275 2.55 29.24 8.40
N PRO A 276 1.44 29.79 8.88
CA PRO A 276 0.25 30.02 8.06
C PRO A 276 0.42 31.09 6.99
N ASN A 277 1.33 32.04 7.21
CA ASN A 277 1.52 33.20 6.34
C ASN A 277 2.57 32.98 5.24
N ILE A 278 3.28 31.84 5.25
CA ILE A 278 4.28 31.49 4.26
C ILE A 278 3.79 30.31 3.43
N PRO A 279 3.73 30.44 2.09
CA PRO A 279 3.38 29.30 1.24
C PRO A 279 4.23 28.10 1.57
N SER A 280 3.60 26.95 1.79
CA SER A 280 4.30 25.77 2.24
C SER A 280 4.03 24.57 1.34
N ILE A 281 5.07 23.74 1.17
CA ILE A 281 5.01 22.45 0.49
C ILE A 281 5.29 21.37 1.54
N VAL A 282 4.40 20.41 1.68
CA VAL A 282 4.62 19.23 2.52
C VAL A 282 4.96 18.03 1.64
N VAL A 283 5.98 17.28 2.06
CA VAL A 283 6.41 16.02 1.44
C VAL A 283 6.38 14.94 2.51
N VAL A 284 5.69 13.84 2.24
CA VAL A 284 5.69 12.65 3.10
C VAL A 284 6.45 11.54 2.40
N ALA A 285 7.68 11.27 2.84
CA ALA A 285 8.54 10.31 2.17
C ALA A 285 9.58 9.71 3.11
N ARG A 286 10.02 8.46 2.83
CA ARG A 286 11.23 7.92 3.43
C ARG A 286 12.45 8.69 2.90
N LEU A 287 13.40 9.03 3.76
CA LEU A 287 14.61 9.76 3.35
C LEU A 287 15.60 8.80 2.67
N THR A 288 15.37 8.51 1.41
CA THR A 288 16.21 7.66 0.55
C THR A 288 16.49 8.38 -0.78
N LYS A 289 17.55 7.99 -1.49
CA LYS A 289 17.89 8.56 -2.80
C LYS A 289 16.73 8.51 -3.80
N ALA A 290 15.97 7.41 -3.80
CA ALA A 290 14.83 7.23 -4.71
C ALA A 290 13.76 8.33 -4.58
N LYS A 291 13.70 9.04 -3.45
CA LYS A 291 12.71 10.10 -3.19
C LYS A 291 13.11 11.47 -3.74
N GLY A 292 14.33 11.63 -4.26
CA GLY A 292 14.77 12.83 -4.97
C GLY A 292 14.79 14.11 -4.11
N LEU A 293 14.97 13.97 -2.79
CA LEU A 293 14.97 15.10 -1.86
C LEU A 293 16.22 15.98 -2.02
N ASP A 294 17.32 15.42 -2.44
CA ASP A 294 18.54 16.12 -2.81
C ASP A 294 18.30 17.12 -3.95
N ARG A 295 17.58 16.69 -4.99
CA ARG A 295 17.14 17.56 -6.09
C ARG A 295 16.17 18.63 -5.63
N LEU A 296 15.26 18.29 -4.71
CA LEU A 296 14.32 19.25 -4.16
C LEU A 296 15.03 20.38 -3.39
N ILE A 297 16.09 20.05 -2.62
CA ILE A 297 16.92 21.04 -1.94
C ILE A 297 17.57 21.99 -2.95
N GLU A 298 18.08 21.50 -4.07
CA GLU A 298 18.68 22.33 -5.13
C GLU A 298 17.68 23.29 -5.76
N VAL A 299 16.46 22.79 -6.07
CA VAL A 299 15.38 23.62 -6.61
C VAL A 299 14.97 24.69 -5.60
N HIS A 300 14.78 24.29 -4.32
CA HIS A 300 14.45 25.22 -3.25
C HIS A 300 15.50 26.32 -3.10
N ARG A 301 16.79 25.97 -3.10
CA ARG A 301 17.90 26.93 -3.05
C ARG A 301 17.80 27.99 -4.15
N ARG A 302 17.52 27.57 -5.39
CA ARG A 302 17.37 28.49 -6.54
C ARG A 302 16.16 29.43 -6.33
N LEU A 303 15.00 28.89 -5.93
CA LEU A 303 13.80 29.68 -5.69
C LEU A 303 13.99 30.72 -4.56
N ILE A 304 14.68 30.35 -3.48
CA ILE A 304 14.99 31.30 -2.39
C ILE A 304 15.95 32.40 -2.89
N LYS A 305 16.94 32.05 -3.72
CA LYS A 305 17.84 33.02 -4.35
C LYS A 305 17.07 34.00 -5.24
N ASP A 306 16.05 33.50 -5.93
CA ASP A 306 15.16 34.31 -6.78
C ASP A 306 14.08 35.04 -5.96
N ARG A 307 14.23 35.11 -4.61
CA ARG A 307 13.34 35.78 -3.65
C ARG A 307 11.91 35.24 -3.61
N ILE A 308 11.69 33.99 -4.04
CA ILE A 308 10.40 33.30 -3.91
C ILE A 308 10.32 32.69 -2.52
N ILE A 309 9.66 33.40 -1.60
CA ILE A 309 9.55 33.01 -0.19
C ILE A 309 8.54 31.86 -0.06
N HIS A 310 9.02 30.70 0.42
CA HIS A 310 8.22 29.52 0.71
C HIS A 310 8.95 28.58 1.65
N ASN A 311 8.22 27.74 2.36
CA ASN A 311 8.77 26.70 3.23
C ASN A 311 8.53 25.30 2.67
N ILE A 312 9.47 24.39 2.91
CA ILE A 312 9.33 22.98 2.60
C ILE A 312 9.44 22.19 3.91
N TYR A 313 8.45 21.36 4.17
CA TYR A 313 8.38 20.47 5.34
C TYR A 313 8.44 19.01 4.88
N ILE A 314 9.43 18.28 5.36
CA ILE A 314 9.61 16.86 5.04
C ILE A 314 9.23 16.02 6.25
N ILE A 315 8.23 15.17 6.07
CA ILE A 315 7.77 14.20 7.08
C ILE A 315 8.28 12.82 6.69
N GLY A 316 9.14 12.26 7.53
CA GLY A 316 9.74 10.95 7.34
C GLY A 316 11.14 10.87 7.91
N ASP A 317 11.75 9.69 7.79
CA ASP A 317 13.12 9.42 8.19
C ASP A 317 13.75 8.38 7.26
N GLY A 318 15.08 8.25 7.30
CA GLY A 318 15.79 7.28 6.47
C GLY A 318 17.30 7.51 6.43
N GLU A 319 17.97 6.67 5.66
CA GLU A 319 19.43 6.60 5.55
C GLU A 319 20.09 7.90 5.06
N GLU A 320 19.39 8.70 4.25
CA GLU A 320 19.90 9.97 3.70
C GLU A 320 19.76 11.17 4.67
N ARG A 321 19.20 10.99 5.89
CA ARG A 321 18.93 12.10 6.80
C ARG A 321 20.15 12.97 7.04
N LYS A 322 21.27 12.36 7.42
CA LYS A 322 22.52 13.09 7.73
C LYS A 322 23.03 13.89 6.52
N THR A 323 23.06 13.26 5.36
CA THR A 323 23.48 13.88 4.10
C THR A 323 22.60 15.09 3.73
N LEU A 324 21.28 14.95 3.90
CA LEU A 324 20.32 16.04 3.63
C LEU A 324 20.48 17.19 4.64
N GLU A 325 20.68 16.90 5.93
CA GLU A 325 20.93 17.91 6.98
C GLU A 325 22.21 18.70 6.71
N GLU A 326 23.30 18.02 6.30
CA GLU A 326 24.56 18.65 5.91
C GLU A 326 24.35 19.60 4.74
N LYS A 327 23.64 19.17 3.69
CA LYS A 327 23.35 19.98 2.50
C LYS A 327 22.47 21.18 2.80
N ILE A 328 21.43 21.01 3.63
CA ILE A 328 20.56 22.10 4.11
C ILE A 328 21.36 23.14 4.88
N LYS A 329 22.31 22.70 5.71
CA LYS A 329 23.22 23.57 6.48
C LYS A 329 24.15 24.34 5.57
N GLU A 330 24.80 23.64 4.63
CA GLU A 330 25.74 24.23 3.66
C GLU A 330 25.08 25.35 2.85
N TYR A 331 23.84 25.17 2.43
CA TYR A 331 23.09 26.16 1.63
C TYR A 331 22.36 27.21 2.46
N GLY A 332 22.47 27.18 3.80
CA GLY A 332 21.81 28.15 4.68
C GLY A 332 20.28 28.04 4.74
N LEU A 333 19.72 26.89 4.35
CA LEU A 333 18.27 26.70 4.19
C LEU A 333 17.52 26.21 5.43
N LYS A 334 18.17 26.14 6.61
CA LYS A 334 17.60 25.58 7.85
C LYS A 334 16.25 26.19 8.25
N LYS A 335 16.00 27.46 7.91
CA LYS A 335 14.76 28.18 8.29
C LYS A 335 13.61 27.88 7.34
N SER A 336 13.87 27.40 6.11
CA SER A 336 12.86 27.23 5.06
C SER A 336 12.76 25.81 4.52
N PHE A 337 13.72 24.92 4.84
CA PHE A 337 13.69 23.50 4.50
C PHE A 337 13.80 22.67 5.79
N ILE A 338 12.67 22.18 6.30
CA ILE A 338 12.53 21.62 7.64
C ILE A 338 12.30 20.10 7.57
N LEU A 339 13.21 19.32 8.17
CA LEU A 339 13.04 17.89 8.33
C LEU A 339 12.33 17.61 9.65
N LEU A 340 11.02 17.38 9.62
CA LEU A 340 10.16 17.16 10.77
C LEU A 340 10.36 15.79 11.45
N GLY A 341 11.08 14.86 10.80
CA GLY A 341 11.20 13.49 11.26
C GLY A 341 9.95 12.65 10.99
N LYS A 342 9.98 11.42 11.51
CA LYS A 342 8.88 10.47 11.37
C LYS A 342 7.67 10.93 12.19
N ARG A 343 6.48 10.96 11.58
CA ARG A 343 5.20 11.25 12.24
C ARG A 343 4.24 10.10 12.02
N GLU A 344 3.52 9.68 13.07
CA GLU A 344 2.48 8.65 12.96
C GLU A 344 1.28 9.16 12.17
N ASN A 345 0.96 10.45 12.34
CA ASN A 345 -0.12 11.12 11.64
C ASN A 345 0.39 12.30 10.82
N PRO A 346 0.63 12.13 9.51
CA PRO A 346 1.07 13.23 8.65
C PRO A 346 -0.08 14.10 8.13
N TYR A 347 -1.34 13.68 8.28
CA TYR A 347 -2.48 14.32 7.63
C TYR A 347 -2.78 15.75 8.08
N PRO A 348 -2.62 16.15 9.37
CA PRO A 348 -2.78 17.55 9.78
C PRO A 348 -1.79 18.48 9.08
N TYR A 349 -0.57 18.02 8.84
CA TYR A 349 0.44 18.79 8.11
C TYR A 349 0.05 18.95 6.63
N ILE A 350 -0.46 17.88 6.00
CA ILE A 350 -0.93 17.93 4.61
C ILE A 350 -2.12 18.88 4.48
N LEU A 351 -3.05 18.84 5.44
CA LEU A 351 -4.23 19.72 5.43
C LEU A 351 -3.85 21.21 5.59
N LYS A 352 -2.85 21.51 6.41
CA LYS A 352 -2.38 22.90 6.65
C LYS A 352 -1.49 23.46 5.54
N ALA A 353 -0.82 22.59 4.79
CA ALA A 353 0.06 23.04 3.72
C ALA A 353 -0.71 23.55 2.53
N LYS A 354 -0.14 24.54 1.83
CA LYS A 354 -0.70 25.05 0.57
C LYS A 354 -0.55 24.04 -0.57
N TYR A 355 0.54 23.27 -0.56
CA TYR A 355 0.84 22.27 -1.58
C TYR A 355 1.34 20.97 -0.95
N PHE A 356 0.97 19.87 -1.56
CA PHE A 356 1.56 18.56 -1.31
C PHE A 356 2.49 18.18 -2.48
N GLY A 357 3.72 17.75 -2.17
CA GLY A 357 4.73 17.43 -3.17
C GLY A 357 5.16 15.97 -3.16
N LEU A 358 5.41 15.40 -4.34
CA LEU A 358 6.03 14.10 -4.52
C LEU A 358 7.12 14.22 -5.60
N PHE A 359 8.39 14.04 -5.19
CA PHE A 359 9.56 14.32 -6.03
C PHE A 359 10.38 13.08 -6.38
N SER A 360 9.86 11.89 -6.08
CA SER A 360 10.53 10.61 -6.31
C SER A 360 10.91 10.43 -7.78
N TYR A 361 12.09 9.85 -8.01
CA TYR A 361 12.53 9.48 -9.36
C TYR A 361 11.62 8.41 -9.97
N ALA A 362 11.13 7.47 -9.15
CA ALA A 362 10.14 6.48 -9.57
C ALA A 362 9.31 5.99 -8.38
N GLU A 363 8.05 5.67 -8.64
CA GLU A 363 7.10 5.10 -7.67
C GLU A 363 6.33 3.94 -8.32
N GLY A 364 6.06 2.89 -7.55
CA GLY A 364 5.16 1.81 -7.99
C GLY A 364 3.72 2.27 -8.01
N TYR A 365 3.31 3.02 -6.99
CA TYR A 365 2.01 3.67 -6.90
C TYR A 365 2.11 4.90 -5.99
N ARG A 366 1.53 6.02 -6.45
CA ARG A 366 1.56 7.30 -5.71
C ARG A 366 0.48 7.34 -4.63
N THR A 367 0.61 6.50 -3.62
CA THR A 367 -0.39 6.40 -2.53
C THR A 367 -0.61 7.73 -1.82
N CYS A 368 0.42 8.56 -1.72
CA CYS A 368 0.34 9.85 -1.04
C CYS A 368 -0.49 10.88 -1.81
N THR A 369 -0.47 10.87 -3.14
CA THR A 369 -1.22 11.86 -3.95
C THR A 369 -2.73 11.61 -3.96
N ARG A 370 -3.20 10.40 -3.63
CA ARG A 370 -4.63 10.13 -3.44
C ARG A 370 -5.15 10.48 -2.04
N ARG A 371 -4.25 10.90 -1.15
CA ARG A 371 -4.57 11.24 0.24
C ARG A 371 -4.56 12.76 0.48
N SER A 372 -4.17 13.54 -0.51
CA SER A 372 -4.24 15.02 -0.57
C SER A 372 -5.44 15.48 -1.47
#